data_b66cad9ee310647487a37c237dbb7dcb
#
_entry.id   b66cad9ee310647487a37c237dbb7dcb
#
_cell.length_a   1.000
_cell.length_b   1.000
_cell.length_c   1.000
_cell.angle_alpha   90.00
_cell.angle_beta   90.00
_cell.angle_gamma   90.00
#
_symmetry.space_group_name_H-M   'P 1'
#
loop_
_entity.id
_entity.type
_entity.pdbx_description
1 polymer ?
#
loop_
_entity_poly.entity_id
_entity_poly.type
_entity_poly.pdbx_seq_one_letter_code
_entity_poly.pdbx_strand_id
1 'polypeptide(L)'
;MHGGDYNPEQWLDRPDILEEDIRMMKKAGMNCATLGVFSWSTYEPREGEFHFAWLHDIMDKLYANGIYTILATPSGARPAWLDETYPECRRVDSYGVREHHGVRHNHCMSAPVYRKKVSVIVNKLADEFGNHPGLLMWHISNEYGGECYCENCEKAFRVWLKEKYKTLDALNKAWNTRFWGHTFYEWDEIVLPDLRSEHFEYDRSQFQGITLDYKRFNSESILECYKQEYEAVKSVTPDIPVTTNLMGFFKMLDYKMWAKYMDFISWDNYPANEDSPAMIAMNHELMRGIKGGQPFILMEQTPSVTNWLPYNALKRPGVMRLWSYQAVAHGSDSVMFFQMRRSVGACEK
;
A
#
# COMPACT_ATOMS: atom_id res chain seq x y z
N MET A 1 11.94 -16.89 2.49
CA MET A 1 11.73 -16.58 1.04
C MET A 1 12.86 -15.67 0.55
N HIS A 2 13.20 -15.77 -0.74
CA HIS A 2 14.20 -14.92 -1.39
C HIS A 2 13.71 -14.59 -2.80
N GLY A 3 13.56 -13.32 -3.11
CA GLY A 3 13.00 -12.90 -4.39
C GLY A 3 12.94 -11.38 -4.56
N GLY A 4 11.96 -10.91 -5.24
CA GLY A 4 11.75 -9.47 -5.44
C GLY A 4 10.52 -9.17 -6.28
N ASP A 5 10.19 -7.91 -6.34
CA ASP A 5 9.14 -7.41 -7.22
C ASP A 5 9.55 -7.60 -8.67
N TYR A 6 8.64 -8.15 -9.43
CA TYR A 6 8.82 -8.42 -10.84
C TYR A 6 7.65 -7.83 -11.63
N ASN A 7 7.97 -6.91 -12.55
CA ASN A 7 7.01 -6.16 -13.34
C ASN A 7 7.11 -6.54 -14.83
N PRO A 8 6.75 -7.79 -15.19
CA PRO A 8 6.92 -8.34 -16.54
C PRO A 8 6.02 -7.68 -17.58
N GLU A 9 4.96 -6.98 -17.16
CA GLU A 9 4.07 -6.24 -18.05
C GLU A 9 4.79 -5.17 -18.87
N GLN A 10 5.97 -4.73 -18.44
CA GLN A 10 6.84 -3.83 -19.21
C GLN A 10 7.51 -4.51 -20.43
N TRP A 11 7.43 -5.85 -20.53
CA TRP A 11 8.21 -6.66 -21.45
C TRP A 11 7.36 -7.71 -22.18
N LEU A 12 6.03 -7.54 -22.23
CA LEU A 12 5.13 -8.55 -22.84
C LEU A 12 5.38 -8.79 -24.32
N ASP A 13 5.98 -7.83 -25.03
CA ASP A 13 6.41 -7.94 -26.43
C ASP A 13 7.83 -8.51 -26.58
N ARG A 14 8.49 -8.88 -25.47
CA ARG A 14 9.89 -9.34 -25.44
C ARG A 14 10.02 -10.66 -24.67
N PRO A 15 9.59 -11.79 -25.24
CA PRO A 15 9.68 -13.09 -24.58
C PRO A 15 11.11 -13.53 -24.21
N ASP A 16 12.11 -13.05 -24.97
CA ASP A 16 13.52 -13.25 -24.68
C ASP A 16 13.93 -12.67 -23.32
N ILE A 17 13.32 -11.55 -22.90
CA ILE A 17 13.59 -10.95 -21.60
C ILE A 17 13.00 -11.80 -20.47
N LEU A 18 11.79 -12.34 -20.61
CA LEU A 18 11.21 -13.22 -19.61
C LEU A 18 12.05 -14.49 -19.41
N GLU A 19 12.55 -15.10 -20.49
CA GLU A 19 13.41 -16.26 -20.40
C GLU A 19 14.72 -15.96 -19.66
N GLU A 20 15.35 -14.82 -19.98
CA GLU A 20 16.56 -14.36 -19.32
C GLU A 20 16.32 -14.03 -17.85
N ASP A 21 15.18 -13.42 -17.50
CA ASP A 21 14.82 -13.09 -16.13
C ASP A 21 14.67 -14.36 -15.28
N ILE A 22 13.98 -15.37 -15.78
CA ILE A 22 13.85 -16.67 -15.11
C ILE A 22 15.24 -17.30 -14.89
N ARG A 23 16.11 -17.25 -15.93
CA ARG A 23 17.49 -17.75 -15.83
C ARG A 23 18.27 -17.00 -14.74
N MET A 24 18.11 -15.67 -14.65
CA MET A 24 18.76 -14.83 -13.64
C MET A 24 18.22 -15.09 -12.23
N MET A 25 16.90 -15.23 -12.08
CA MET A 25 16.27 -15.58 -10.79
C MET A 25 16.81 -16.91 -10.26
N LYS A 26 16.88 -17.93 -11.12
CA LYS A 26 17.46 -19.25 -10.77
C LYS A 26 18.93 -19.12 -10.37
N LYS A 27 19.73 -18.36 -11.11
CA LYS A 27 21.14 -18.13 -10.78
C LYS A 27 21.32 -17.40 -9.46
N ALA A 28 20.41 -16.49 -9.12
CA ALA A 28 20.39 -15.77 -7.86
C ALA A 28 19.83 -16.60 -6.70
N GLY A 29 19.30 -17.80 -6.95
CA GLY A 29 18.65 -18.63 -5.94
C GLY A 29 17.31 -18.06 -5.45
N MET A 30 16.64 -17.28 -6.28
CA MET A 30 15.30 -16.76 -5.99
C MET A 30 14.27 -17.87 -6.08
N ASN A 31 13.34 -17.92 -5.15
CA ASN A 31 12.28 -18.90 -5.06
C ASN A 31 10.86 -18.29 -5.06
N CYS A 32 10.74 -16.97 -5.10
CA CYS A 32 9.46 -16.27 -5.25
C CYS A 32 9.63 -14.92 -5.95
N ALA A 33 8.54 -14.43 -6.51
CA ALA A 33 8.44 -13.12 -7.16
C ALA A 33 7.09 -12.48 -6.84
N THR A 34 7.08 -11.17 -6.55
CA THR A 34 5.85 -10.39 -6.40
C THR A 34 5.42 -9.90 -7.77
N LEU A 35 4.17 -10.18 -8.15
CA LEU A 35 3.61 -9.83 -9.46
C LEU A 35 2.38 -8.93 -9.30
N GLY A 36 2.21 -8.01 -10.23
CA GLY A 36 0.94 -7.32 -10.48
C GLY A 36 0.62 -6.15 -9.58
N VAL A 37 1.57 -5.65 -8.79
CA VAL A 37 1.36 -4.58 -7.78
C VAL A 37 0.61 -3.37 -8.35
N PHE A 38 0.94 -2.92 -9.57
CA PHE A 38 0.33 -1.75 -10.21
C PHE A 38 -0.31 -2.07 -11.57
N SER A 39 -0.62 -3.33 -11.84
CA SER A 39 -1.01 -3.80 -13.18
C SER A 39 -2.50 -3.62 -13.51
N TRP A 40 -3.28 -2.81 -12.76
CA TRP A 40 -4.72 -2.67 -13.00
C TRP A 40 -5.06 -2.30 -14.45
N SER A 41 -4.35 -1.31 -15.01
CA SER A 41 -4.59 -0.90 -16.41
C SER A 41 -4.26 -1.98 -17.44
N THR A 42 -3.37 -2.92 -17.11
CA THR A 42 -3.05 -4.08 -17.95
C THR A 42 -4.08 -5.20 -17.78
N TYR A 43 -4.59 -5.38 -16.57
CA TYR A 43 -5.66 -6.35 -16.27
C TYR A 43 -7.00 -5.91 -16.84
N GLU A 44 -7.32 -4.61 -16.74
CA GLU A 44 -8.59 -4.03 -17.13
C GLU A 44 -8.34 -2.73 -17.93
N PRO A 45 -7.94 -2.83 -19.21
CA PRO A 45 -7.63 -1.68 -20.07
C PRO A 45 -8.85 -0.78 -20.33
N ARG A 46 -10.05 -1.35 -20.28
CA ARG A 46 -11.34 -0.66 -20.28
C ARG A 46 -12.25 -1.27 -19.24
N GLU A 47 -13.18 -0.49 -18.74
CA GLU A 47 -14.11 -0.94 -17.71
C GLU A 47 -14.84 -2.23 -18.12
N GLY A 48 -14.66 -3.30 -17.34
CA GLY A 48 -15.28 -4.60 -17.56
C GLY A 48 -14.58 -5.51 -18.57
N GLU A 49 -13.51 -5.05 -19.23
CA GLU A 49 -12.71 -5.88 -20.15
C GLU A 49 -11.47 -6.44 -19.43
N PHE A 50 -11.46 -7.74 -19.09
CA PHE A 50 -10.39 -8.34 -18.30
C PHE A 50 -9.44 -9.16 -19.16
N HIS A 51 -8.14 -8.96 -19.00
CA HIS A 51 -7.06 -9.58 -19.77
C HIS A 51 -6.03 -10.23 -18.84
N PHE A 52 -6.25 -11.49 -18.48
CA PHE A 52 -5.38 -12.23 -17.54
C PHE A 52 -4.43 -13.25 -18.20
N ALA A 53 -4.56 -13.51 -19.48
CA ALA A 53 -3.80 -14.56 -20.17
C ALA A 53 -2.28 -14.39 -20.01
N TRP A 54 -1.77 -13.17 -20.08
CA TRP A 54 -0.36 -12.89 -19.91
C TRP A 54 0.17 -13.24 -18.51
N LEU A 55 -0.66 -13.04 -17.47
CA LEU A 55 -0.28 -13.35 -16.10
C LEU A 55 -0.27 -14.87 -15.87
N HIS A 56 -1.23 -15.62 -16.45
CA HIS A 56 -1.20 -17.07 -16.43
C HIS A 56 0.10 -17.61 -17.04
N ASP A 57 0.48 -17.16 -18.25
CA ASP A 57 1.70 -17.58 -18.92
C ASP A 57 2.96 -17.33 -18.07
N ILE A 58 3.01 -16.18 -17.39
CA ILE A 58 4.13 -15.83 -16.51
C ILE A 58 4.14 -16.68 -15.25
N MET A 59 3.01 -16.83 -14.56
CA MET A 59 2.92 -17.63 -13.34
C MET A 59 3.23 -19.12 -13.62
N ASP A 60 2.74 -19.66 -14.73
CA ASP A 60 3.05 -21.04 -15.16
C ASP A 60 4.54 -21.24 -15.40
N LYS A 61 5.18 -20.31 -16.12
CA LYS A 61 6.64 -20.36 -16.39
C LYS A 61 7.46 -20.23 -15.12
N LEU A 62 7.10 -19.33 -14.21
CA LEU A 62 7.78 -19.19 -12.93
C LEU A 62 7.64 -20.46 -12.10
N TYR A 63 6.43 -20.98 -11.96
CA TYR A 63 6.15 -22.21 -11.20
C TYR A 63 6.89 -23.43 -11.77
N ALA A 64 6.90 -23.61 -13.09
CA ALA A 64 7.66 -24.67 -13.77
C ALA A 64 9.17 -24.58 -13.49
N ASN A 65 9.67 -23.44 -13.09
CA ASN A 65 11.08 -23.20 -12.71
C ASN A 65 11.32 -23.15 -11.20
N GLY A 66 10.32 -23.53 -10.39
CA GLY A 66 10.43 -23.56 -8.91
C GLY A 66 10.37 -22.18 -8.26
N ILE A 67 9.80 -21.18 -8.95
CA ILE A 67 9.62 -19.82 -8.44
C ILE A 67 8.12 -19.62 -8.20
N TYR A 68 7.76 -19.36 -6.95
CA TYR A 68 6.37 -19.13 -6.55
C TYR A 68 5.99 -17.65 -6.70
N THR A 69 4.70 -17.39 -6.83
CA THR A 69 4.15 -16.05 -6.99
C THR A 69 3.55 -15.52 -5.69
N ILE A 70 3.96 -14.33 -5.31
CA ILE A 70 3.23 -13.45 -4.40
C ILE A 70 2.37 -12.58 -5.32
N LEU A 71 1.05 -12.83 -5.35
CA LEU A 71 0.18 -12.09 -6.27
C LEU A 71 -0.40 -10.86 -5.59
N ALA A 72 -0.14 -9.69 -6.19
CA ALA A 72 -0.64 -8.44 -5.64
C ALA A 72 -2.02 -8.07 -6.21
N THR A 73 -2.84 -7.43 -5.38
CA THR A 73 -4.02 -6.70 -5.87
C THR A 73 -3.58 -5.32 -6.35
N PRO A 74 -4.06 -4.82 -7.51
CA PRO A 74 -3.46 -3.67 -8.17
C PRO A 74 -4.05 -2.32 -7.74
N SER A 75 -4.73 -2.27 -6.61
CA SER A 75 -5.56 -1.13 -6.20
C SER A 75 -4.77 0.16 -5.92
N GLY A 76 -3.45 0.05 -5.70
CA GLY A 76 -2.57 1.20 -5.48
C GLY A 76 -2.43 2.14 -6.70
N ALA A 77 -2.71 1.66 -7.93
CA ALA A 77 -2.62 2.45 -9.15
C ALA A 77 -3.87 2.26 -10.02
N ARG A 78 -4.85 3.13 -9.83
CA ARG A 78 -6.09 3.10 -10.63
C ARG A 78 -5.82 3.40 -12.10
N PRO A 79 -6.54 2.76 -13.05
CA PRO A 79 -6.39 3.03 -14.48
C PRO A 79 -6.97 4.40 -14.88
N ALA A 80 -6.51 4.91 -16.03
CA ALA A 80 -6.93 6.23 -16.53
C ALA A 80 -8.44 6.33 -16.79
N TRP A 81 -9.05 5.24 -17.29
CA TRP A 81 -10.50 5.22 -17.55
C TRP A 81 -11.33 5.44 -16.26
N LEU A 82 -10.84 4.95 -15.11
CA LEU A 82 -11.52 5.13 -13.83
C LEU A 82 -11.44 6.60 -13.37
N ASP A 83 -10.31 7.27 -13.62
CA ASP A 83 -10.15 8.70 -13.34
C ASP A 83 -11.07 9.57 -14.21
N GLU A 84 -11.19 9.23 -15.49
CA GLU A 84 -12.02 9.99 -16.45
C GLU A 84 -13.50 9.80 -16.19
N THR A 85 -13.93 8.55 -15.99
CA THR A 85 -15.35 8.19 -15.83
C THR A 85 -15.90 8.59 -14.46
N TYR A 86 -15.07 8.52 -13.41
CA TYR A 86 -15.47 8.70 -12.02
C TYR A 86 -14.58 9.73 -11.29
N PRO A 87 -14.63 11.02 -11.66
CA PRO A 87 -13.74 12.05 -11.09
C PRO A 87 -13.89 12.23 -9.57
N GLU A 88 -15.00 11.78 -8.97
CA GLU A 88 -15.19 11.75 -7.52
C GLU A 88 -14.28 10.76 -6.80
N CYS A 89 -13.60 9.86 -7.53
CA CYS A 89 -12.55 9.01 -7.00
C CYS A 89 -11.22 9.73 -6.76
N ARG A 90 -11.05 10.91 -7.35
CA ARG A 90 -9.80 11.65 -7.24
C ARG A 90 -9.57 12.15 -5.82
N ARG A 91 -8.34 12.04 -5.37
CA ARG A 91 -7.91 12.63 -4.10
C ARG A 91 -8.01 14.16 -4.17
N VAL A 92 -8.29 14.76 -3.03
CA VAL A 92 -8.16 16.21 -2.81
C VAL A 92 -7.08 16.40 -1.75
N ASP A 93 -6.08 17.20 -2.03
CA ASP A 93 -4.97 17.47 -1.11
C ASP A 93 -5.38 18.44 0.01
N SER A 94 -4.46 18.74 0.91
CA SER A 94 -4.70 19.64 2.04
C SER A 94 -4.90 21.12 1.62
N TYR A 95 -4.55 21.49 0.40
CA TYR A 95 -4.84 22.81 -0.16
C TYR A 95 -6.22 22.88 -0.83
N GLY A 96 -6.96 21.77 -0.88
CA GLY A 96 -8.25 21.67 -1.55
C GLY A 96 -8.15 21.48 -3.06
N VAL A 97 -6.97 21.12 -3.57
CA VAL A 97 -6.75 20.85 -4.99
C VAL A 97 -7.07 19.39 -5.30
N ARG A 98 -7.94 19.16 -6.29
CA ARG A 98 -8.29 17.82 -6.75
C ARG A 98 -7.23 17.32 -7.72
N GLU A 99 -6.62 16.19 -7.38
CA GLU A 99 -5.56 15.54 -8.16
C GLU A 99 -6.13 14.90 -9.43
N HIS A 100 -5.28 14.75 -10.45
CA HIS A 100 -5.60 14.03 -11.67
C HIS A 100 -4.93 12.65 -11.69
N HIS A 101 -5.25 11.84 -12.71
CA HIS A 101 -4.52 10.61 -13.00
C HIS A 101 -3.04 10.90 -13.28
N GLY A 102 -2.16 10.03 -12.82
CA GLY A 102 -0.71 10.14 -13.06
C GLY A 102 0.12 9.43 -12.01
N VAL A 103 0.14 9.92 -10.79
CA VAL A 103 0.89 9.29 -9.69
C VAL A 103 0.07 8.19 -9.04
N ARG A 104 0.73 7.16 -8.48
CA ARG A 104 0.06 6.14 -7.65
C ARG A 104 -0.56 6.77 -6.39
N HIS A 105 -1.54 6.10 -5.77
CA HIS A 105 -2.23 6.55 -4.55
C HIS A 105 -2.94 7.90 -4.62
N ASN A 106 -3.26 8.39 -5.80
CA ASN A 106 -3.97 9.65 -6.01
C ASN A 106 -5.51 9.51 -6.03
N HIS A 107 -6.03 8.48 -5.38
CA HIS A 107 -7.45 8.19 -5.24
C HIS A 107 -7.95 8.39 -3.81
N CYS A 108 -9.25 8.62 -3.68
CA CYS A 108 -9.93 8.73 -2.41
C CYS A 108 -10.35 7.35 -1.88
N MET A 109 -9.80 6.92 -0.76
CA MET A 109 -10.13 5.64 -0.11
C MET A 109 -11.57 5.58 0.42
N SER A 110 -12.22 6.74 0.64
CA SER A 110 -13.61 6.82 1.07
C SER A 110 -14.61 6.91 -0.08
N ALA A 111 -14.16 6.96 -1.35
CA ALA A 111 -15.05 7.05 -2.50
C ALA A 111 -15.77 5.71 -2.76
N PRO A 112 -17.12 5.66 -2.69
CA PRO A 112 -17.85 4.40 -2.84
C PRO A 112 -17.61 3.71 -4.19
N VAL A 113 -17.50 4.49 -5.26
CA VAL A 113 -17.26 3.94 -6.59
C VAL A 113 -15.86 3.34 -6.71
N TYR A 114 -14.82 3.95 -6.12
CA TYR A 114 -13.49 3.36 -6.08
C TYR A 114 -13.52 2.01 -5.35
N ARG A 115 -14.10 1.95 -4.15
CA ARG A 115 -14.23 0.70 -3.39
C ARG A 115 -14.97 -0.39 -4.17
N LYS A 116 -16.05 -0.01 -4.88
CA LYS A 116 -16.80 -0.94 -5.73
C LYS A 116 -15.93 -1.49 -6.87
N LYS A 117 -15.14 -0.65 -7.53
CA LYS A 117 -14.27 -1.09 -8.64
C LYS A 117 -13.10 -1.95 -8.15
N VAL A 118 -12.51 -1.61 -6.99
CA VAL A 118 -11.53 -2.46 -6.32
C VAL A 118 -12.11 -3.84 -6.02
N SER A 119 -13.32 -3.93 -5.44
CA SER A 119 -13.98 -5.22 -5.24
C SER A 119 -14.10 -6.03 -6.53
N VAL A 120 -14.46 -5.40 -7.64
CA VAL A 120 -14.63 -6.10 -8.92
C VAL A 120 -13.31 -6.72 -9.38
N ILE A 121 -12.23 -5.93 -9.45
CA ILE A 121 -10.94 -6.44 -9.95
C ILE A 121 -10.34 -7.47 -9.01
N VAL A 122 -10.44 -7.28 -7.69
CA VAL A 122 -9.88 -8.20 -6.69
C VAL A 122 -10.62 -9.56 -6.70
N ASN A 123 -11.96 -9.56 -6.77
CA ASN A 123 -12.71 -10.80 -6.91
C ASN A 123 -12.36 -11.54 -8.22
N LYS A 124 -12.22 -10.78 -9.33
CA LYS A 124 -11.79 -11.38 -10.61
C LYS A 124 -10.41 -12.04 -10.52
N LEU A 125 -9.44 -11.38 -9.85
CA LEU A 125 -8.12 -11.98 -9.63
C LEU A 125 -8.18 -13.20 -8.71
N ALA A 126 -8.97 -13.14 -7.64
CA ALA A 126 -9.13 -14.26 -6.72
C ALA A 126 -9.78 -15.47 -7.40
N ASP A 127 -10.85 -15.27 -8.17
CA ASP A 127 -11.53 -16.33 -8.92
C ASP A 127 -10.60 -16.98 -9.95
N GLU A 128 -9.80 -16.18 -10.65
CA GLU A 128 -8.94 -16.63 -11.75
C GLU A 128 -7.69 -17.35 -11.25
N PHE A 129 -7.02 -16.80 -10.22
CA PHE A 129 -5.70 -17.28 -9.79
C PHE A 129 -5.69 -18.00 -8.45
N GLY A 130 -6.80 -18.02 -7.71
CA GLY A 130 -6.86 -18.58 -6.37
C GLY A 130 -6.48 -20.08 -6.30
N ASN A 131 -6.69 -20.82 -7.38
CA ASN A 131 -6.34 -22.25 -7.48
C ASN A 131 -5.01 -22.50 -8.19
N HIS A 132 -4.26 -21.46 -8.54
CA HIS A 132 -2.98 -21.63 -9.24
C HIS A 132 -1.93 -22.27 -8.32
N PRO A 133 -1.29 -23.38 -8.70
CA PRO A 133 -0.37 -24.13 -7.82
C PRO A 133 0.88 -23.33 -7.43
N GLY A 134 1.23 -22.31 -8.19
CA GLY A 134 2.33 -21.39 -7.90
C GLY A 134 1.95 -20.22 -7.00
N LEU A 135 0.69 -20.05 -6.61
CA LEU A 135 0.27 -18.96 -5.71
C LEU A 135 0.74 -19.25 -4.28
N LEU A 136 1.66 -18.41 -3.77
CA LEU A 136 2.24 -18.55 -2.44
C LEU A 136 1.48 -17.74 -1.40
N MET A 137 1.17 -16.48 -1.72
CA MET A 137 0.44 -15.57 -0.85
C MET A 137 -0.15 -14.40 -1.65
N TRP A 138 -1.05 -13.65 -1.02
CA TRP A 138 -1.57 -12.40 -1.54
C TRP A 138 -0.87 -11.19 -0.92
N HIS A 139 -0.53 -10.23 -1.77
CA HIS A 139 -0.07 -8.90 -1.40
C HIS A 139 -1.18 -7.88 -1.71
N ILE A 140 -1.86 -7.38 -0.70
CA ILE A 140 -2.97 -6.45 -0.90
C ILE A 140 -2.44 -5.05 -1.17
N SER A 141 -2.78 -4.50 -2.36
CA SER A 141 -2.36 -3.14 -2.77
C SER A 141 -0.84 -2.93 -2.68
N ASN A 142 -0.42 -1.76 -2.24
CA ASN A 142 0.97 -1.42 -1.94
C ASN A 142 1.04 -0.18 -1.07
N GLU A 143 1.83 -0.20 0.00
CA GLU A 143 2.18 0.98 0.82
C GLU A 143 1.00 1.91 1.08
N TYR A 144 -0.08 1.40 1.66
CA TYR A 144 -1.26 2.20 1.95
C TYR A 144 -0.93 3.48 2.72
N GLY A 145 -1.54 4.60 2.30
CA GLY A 145 -1.33 5.87 2.98
C GLY A 145 -1.95 7.06 2.29
N GLY A 146 -1.54 8.23 2.77
CA GLY A 146 -2.02 9.51 2.31
C GLY A 146 -3.31 9.97 2.99
N GLU A 147 -3.62 11.24 2.82
CA GLU A 147 -4.83 11.90 3.33
C GLU A 147 -5.61 12.46 2.16
N CYS A 148 -6.94 12.50 2.27
CA CYS A 148 -7.82 13.02 1.24
C CYS A 148 -8.89 13.91 1.84
N TYR A 149 -9.00 15.13 1.38
CA TYR A 149 -9.88 16.16 1.92
C TYR A 149 -11.08 16.45 0.99
N CYS A 150 -11.61 15.42 0.33
CA CYS A 150 -12.76 15.54 -0.56
C CYS A 150 -14.10 15.38 0.17
N GLU A 151 -15.17 15.64 -0.55
CA GLU A 151 -16.55 15.57 -0.07
C GLU A 151 -16.96 14.16 0.41
N ASN A 152 -16.37 13.10 -0.18
CA ASN A 152 -16.60 11.72 0.28
C ASN A 152 -15.99 11.49 1.66
N CYS A 153 -14.76 11.99 1.87
CA CYS A 153 -14.11 11.92 3.17
C CYS A 153 -14.85 12.74 4.23
N GLU A 154 -15.35 13.93 3.87
CA GLU A 154 -16.12 14.77 4.80
C GLU A 154 -17.39 14.08 5.27
N LYS A 155 -18.16 13.52 4.34
CA LYS A 155 -19.37 12.75 4.66
C LYS A 155 -19.06 11.54 5.55
N ALA A 156 -18.03 10.77 5.20
CA ALA A 156 -17.61 9.60 5.95
C ALA A 156 -17.09 9.98 7.36
N PHE A 157 -16.33 11.06 7.47
CA PHE A 157 -15.82 11.56 8.75
C PHE A 157 -16.94 11.99 9.69
N ARG A 158 -17.98 12.68 9.20
CA ARG A 158 -19.17 13.02 9.97
C ARG A 158 -19.90 11.79 10.50
N VAL A 159 -20.01 10.73 9.72
CA VAL A 159 -20.58 9.44 10.16
C VAL A 159 -19.72 8.86 11.28
N TRP A 160 -18.40 8.78 11.08
CA TRP A 160 -17.46 8.28 12.08
C TRP A 160 -17.53 9.08 13.41
N LEU A 161 -17.63 10.40 13.32
CA LEU A 161 -17.79 11.25 14.50
C LEU A 161 -19.10 10.99 15.25
N LYS A 162 -20.22 10.80 14.52
CA LYS A 162 -21.51 10.44 15.11
C LYS A 162 -21.42 9.10 15.85
N GLU A 163 -20.72 8.12 15.28
CA GLU A 163 -20.52 6.84 15.92
C GLU A 163 -19.63 6.94 17.17
N LYS A 164 -18.62 7.77 17.14
CA LYS A 164 -17.67 7.96 18.24
C LYS A 164 -18.28 8.74 19.40
N TYR A 165 -18.87 9.89 19.14
CA TYR A 165 -19.31 10.84 20.17
C TYR A 165 -20.79 10.72 20.53
N LYS A 166 -21.63 10.18 19.67
CA LYS A 166 -23.08 10.03 19.79
C LYS A 166 -23.84 11.36 19.76
N THR A 167 -23.35 12.41 20.41
CA THR A 167 -23.97 13.74 20.43
C THR A 167 -22.96 14.84 20.13
N LEU A 168 -23.45 15.98 19.60
CA LEU A 168 -22.63 17.17 19.38
C LEU A 168 -22.13 17.77 20.72
N ASP A 169 -22.89 17.70 21.78
CA ASP A 169 -22.42 18.16 23.09
C ASP A 169 -21.20 17.39 23.58
N ALA A 170 -21.19 16.06 23.41
CA ALA A 170 -20.03 15.23 23.74
C ALA A 170 -18.81 15.56 22.89
N LEU A 171 -19.00 15.76 21.58
CA LEU A 171 -17.96 16.19 20.66
C LEU A 171 -17.42 17.58 21.03
N ASN A 172 -18.31 18.57 21.18
CA ASN A 172 -17.94 19.94 21.53
C ASN A 172 -17.15 20.01 22.85
N LYS A 173 -17.57 19.22 23.84
CA LYS A 173 -16.84 19.10 25.11
C LYS A 173 -15.45 18.48 24.92
N ALA A 174 -15.35 17.39 24.15
CA ALA A 174 -14.08 16.69 23.91
C ALA A 174 -13.07 17.53 23.13
N TRP A 175 -13.52 18.30 22.16
CA TRP A 175 -12.67 19.19 21.34
C TRP A 175 -12.49 20.59 21.96
N ASN A 176 -13.18 20.92 23.05
CA ASN A 176 -13.18 22.25 23.66
C ASN A 176 -13.57 23.38 22.67
N THR A 177 -14.59 23.16 21.88
CA THR A 177 -14.97 24.05 20.76
C THR A 177 -15.46 25.43 21.19
N ARG A 178 -15.73 25.65 22.49
CA ARG A 178 -16.06 26.98 23.04
C ARG A 178 -14.90 27.97 22.91
N PHE A 179 -13.66 27.47 22.82
CA PHE A 179 -12.51 28.29 22.56
C PHE A 179 -12.59 28.89 21.15
N TRP A 180 -12.44 30.20 21.02
CA TRP A 180 -12.59 30.96 19.78
C TRP A 180 -13.92 30.77 19.04
N GLY A 181 -14.98 30.34 19.72
CA GLY A 181 -16.32 30.27 19.14
C GLY A 181 -16.50 29.17 18.08
N HIS A 182 -15.80 28.03 18.21
CA HIS A 182 -15.86 26.90 17.30
C HIS A 182 -16.94 25.86 17.66
N THR A 183 -17.92 26.22 18.48
CA THR A 183 -18.99 25.29 18.88
C THR A 183 -19.89 24.93 17.71
N PHE A 184 -20.03 23.65 17.45
CA PHE A 184 -20.92 23.10 16.43
C PHE A 184 -22.32 22.86 17.01
N TYR A 185 -23.34 23.25 16.29
CA TYR A 185 -24.76 23.05 16.63
C TYR A 185 -25.42 22.02 15.71
N GLU A 186 -24.85 21.84 14.51
CA GLU A 186 -25.27 20.83 13.55
C GLU A 186 -24.06 20.01 13.05
N TRP A 187 -24.28 18.73 12.77
CA TRP A 187 -23.21 17.86 12.26
C TRP A 187 -22.65 18.32 10.91
N ASP A 188 -23.49 18.95 10.11
CA ASP A 188 -23.12 19.41 8.76
C ASP A 188 -22.26 20.69 8.76
N GLU A 189 -22.10 21.33 9.91
CA GLU A 189 -21.17 22.46 10.11
C GLU A 189 -19.70 21.98 10.20
N ILE A 190 -19.48 20.69 10.48
CA ILE A 190 -18.13 20.13 10.62
C ILE A 190 -17.53 19.93 9.22
N VAL A 191 -16.44 20.65 8.93
CA VAL A 191 -15.64 20.50 7.72
C VAL A 191 -14.32 19.76 8.03
N LEU A 192 -13.64 19.29 6.99
CA LEU A 192 -12.35 18.61 7.17
C LEU A 192 -11.26 19.62 7.61
N PRO A 193 -10.33 19.18 8.48
CA PRO A 193 -9.26 20.05 8.99
C PRO A 193 -8.11 20.16 7.98
N ASP A 194 -8.35 20.79 6.85
CA ASP A 194 -7.33 21.08 5.84
C ASP A 194 -6.65 22.43 6.06
N LEU A 195 -5.74 22.83 5.18
CA LEU A 195 -4.99 24.09 5.28
C LEU A 195 -5.88 25.35 5.13
N ARG A 196 -7.12 25.21 4.68
CA ARG A 196 -8.09 26.29 4.55
C ARG A 196 -8.89 26.50 5.83
N SER A 197 -8.84 25.56 6.77
CA SER A 197 -9.63 25.60 8.01
C SER A 197 -8.76 25.49 9.26
N GLU A 198 -8.46 24.29 9.71
CA GLU A 198 -7.87 24.05 11.04
C GLU A 198 -6.36 23.79 11.03
N HIS A 199 -5.77 23.46 9.88
CA HIS A 199 -4.34 23.28 9.77
C HIS A 199 -3.59 24.63 9.73
N PHE A 200 -2.44 24.64 10.35
CA PHE A 200 -1.52 25.75 10.36
C PHE A 200 -0.12 25.21 10.05
N GLU A 201 0.38 25.50 8.86
CA GLU A 201 1.68 25.04 8.35
C GLU A 201 2.05 23.57 8.65
N TYR A 202 2.24 22.79 7.65
CA TYR A 202 2.69 21.40 7.72
C TYR A 202 1.79 20.54 8.66
N ASP A 203 2.39 19.93 9.68
CA ASP A 203 1.70 19.06 10.66
C ASP A 203 1.13 19.79 11.88
N ARG A 204 1.12 21.12 11.88
CA ARG A 204 0.59 21.90 13.00
C ARG A 204 -0.91 22.15 12.84
N SER A 205 -1.63 22.14 13.94
CA SER A 205 -3.04 22.47 14.00
C SER A 205 -3.32 23.35 15.20
N GLN A 206 -4.23 24.30 15.03
CA GLN A 206 -4.69 25.13 16.14
C GLN A 206 -5.80 24.42 16.94
N PHE A 207 -6.57 23.55 16.28
CA PHE A 207 -7.61 22.72 16.90
C PHE A 207 -7.23 21.24 16.82
N GLN A 208 -6.50 20.78 17.83
CA GLN A 208 -5.92 19.45 17.87
C GLN A 208 -6.99 18.35 17.88
N GLY A 209 -8.17 18.61 18.48
CA GLY A 209 -9.24 17.64 18.59
C GLY A 209 -9.72 17.12 17.23
N ILE A 210 -10.13 18.02 16.35
CA ILE A 210 -10.61 17.66 15.01
C ILE A 210 -9.50 17.05 14.17
N THR A 211 -8.29 17.62 14.21
CA THR A 211 -7.15 17.11 13.43
C THR A 211 -6.74 15.71 13.85
N LEU A 212 -6.66 15.45 15.16
CA LEU A 212 -6.33 14.12 15.66
C LEU A 212 -7.38 13.09 15.31
N ASP A 213 -8.66 13.46 15.40
CA ASP A 213 -9.74 12.57 15.03
C ASP A 213 -9.81 12.33 13.54
N TYR A 214 -9.47 13.32 12.71
CA TYR A 214 -9.38 13.11 11.28
C TYR A 214 -8.24 12.13 10.90
N LYS A 215 -7.08 12.24 11.55
CA LYS A 215 -5.98 11.26 11.35
C LYS A 215 -6.36 9.84 11.78
N ARG A 216 -7.12 9.69 12.87
CA ARG A 216 -7.67 8.39 13.29
C ARG A 216 -8.66 7.83 12.28
N PHE A 217 -9.65 8.66 11.90
CA PHE A 217 -10.60 8.31 10.85
C PHE A 217 -9.91 7.90 9.56
N ASN A 218 -8.90 8.66 9.09
CA ASN A 218 -8.18 8.36 7.86
C ASN A 218 -7.50 7.00 7.93
N SER A 219 -6.78 6.69 9.03
CA SER A 219 -6.16 5.38 9.23
C SER A 219 -7.20 4.24 9.25
N GLU A 220 -8.34 4.43 9.90
CA GLU A 220 -9.43 3.45 9.94
C GLU A 220 -10.09 3.28 8.57
N SER A 221 -10.35 4.39 7.85
CA SER A 221 -10.96 4.35 6.52
C SER A 221 -10.08 3.64 5.49
N ILE A 222 -8.75 3.82 5.57
CA ILE A 222 -7.79 3.10 4.73
C ILE A 222 -7.77 1.62 5.10
N LEU A 223 -7.79 1.29 6.40
CA LEU A 223 -7.87 -0.09 6.88
C LEU A 223 -9.12 -0.82 6.33
N GLU A 224 -10.26 -0.14 6.25
CA GLU A 224 -11.48 -0.74 5.68
C GLU A 224 -11.31 -1.08 4.18
N CYS A 225 -10.50 -0.33 3.42
CA CYS A 225 -10.14 -0.73 2.04
C CYS A 225 -9.33 -2.03 2.04
N TYR A 226 -8.30 -2.10 2.89
CA TYR A 226 -7.51 -3.32 3.04
C TYR A 226 -8.38 -4.52 3.42
N LYS A 227 -9.24 -4.38 4.41
CA LYS A 227 -10.13 -5.46 4.88
C LYS A 227 -11.06 -5.96 3.77
N GLN A 228 -11.60 -5.04 2.98
CA GLN A 228 -12.46 -5.40 1.85
C GLN A 228 -11.72 -6.26 0.82
N GLU A 229 -10.49 -5.94 0.49
CA GLU A 229 -9.65 -6.72 -0.41
C GLU A 229 -9.22 -8.06 0.23
N TYR A 230 -8.82 -8.02 1.50
CA TYR A 230 -8.50 -9.21 2.29
C TYR A 230 -9.66 -10.21 2.32
N GLU A 231 -10.87 -9.77 2.63
CA GLU A 231 -12.06 -10.60 2.66
C GLU A 231 -12.38 -11.21 1.28
N ALA A 232 -12.20 -10.42 0.21
CA ALA A 232 -12.42 -10.89 -1.15
C ALA A 232 -11.48 -12.04 -1.51
N VAL A 233 -10.17 -11.92 -1.27
CA VAL A 233 -9.22 -12.99 -1.57
C VAL A 233 -9.38 -14.18 -0.63
N LYS A 234 -9.68 -13.96 0.66
CA LYS A 234 -9.92 -15.04 1.64
C LYS A 234 -11.20 -15.82 1.38
N SER A 235 -12.20 -15.23 0.74
CA SER A 235 -13.43 -15.95 0.37
C SER A 235 -13.19 -17.07 -0.63
N VAL A 236 -12.16 -16.94 -1.46
CA VAL A 236 -11.76 -17.94 -2.47
C VAL A 236 -10.61 -18.81 -1.96
N THR A 237 -9.66 -18.21 -1.26
CA THR A 237 -8.41 -18.83 -0.80
C THR A 237 -8.21 -18.72 0.70
N PRO A 238 -9.04 -19.36 1.55
CA PRO A 238 -9.01 -19.17 3.01
C PRO A 238 -7.67 -19.53 3.64
N ASP A 239 -6.94 -20.48 3.07
CA ASP A 239 -5.68 -20.99 3.59
C ASP A 239 -4.44 -20.24 3.05
N ILE A 240 -4.58 -19.46 1.97
CA ILE A 240 -3.46 -18.69 1.42
C ILE A 240 -3.23 -17.46 2.29
N PRO A 241 -1.98 -17.22 2.76
CA PRO A 241 -1.67 -16.07 3.58
C PRO A 241 -1.84 -14.74 2.84
N VAL A 242 -2.18 -13.68 3.60
CA VAL A 242 -2.43 -12.34 3.08
C VAL A 242 -1.69 -11.29 3.89
N THR A 243 -1.05 -10.35 3.22
CA THR A 243 -0.35 -9.22 3.82
C THR A 243 -0.48 -7.95 2.98
N THR A 244 0.03 -6.85 3.49
CA THR A 244 0.36 -5.62 2.75
C THR A 244 1.62 -5.01 3.34
N ASN A 245 2.43 -4.34 2.54
CA ASN A 245 3.70 -3.77 2.98
C ASN A 245 3.51 -2.44 3.74
N LEU A 246 4.21 -2.31 4.85
CA LEU A 246 4.26 -1.13 5.70
C LEU A 246 5.56 -0.34 5.44
N MET A 247 5.57 0.96 5.76
CA MET A 247 6.66 1.87 5.41
C MET A 247 7.49 2.31 6.64
N GLY A 248 7.94 1.38 7.47
CA GLY A 248 8.75 1.74 8.66
C GLY A 248 7.98 2.65 9.64
N PHE A 249 8.59 3.76 10.07
CA PHE A 249 7.95 4.74 10.97
C PHE A 249 6.94 5.65 10.26
N PHE A 250 5.93 5.08 9.63
CA PHE A 250 4.91 5.82 8.90
C PHE A 250 3.72 6.16 9.80
N LYS A 251 3.65 7.40 10.27
CA LYS A 251 2.70 7.86 11.29
C LYS A 251 1.25 8.02 10.83
N MET A 252 0.96 7.87 9.53
CA MET A 252 -0.41 8.02 9.01
C MET A 252 -1.29 6.80 9.26
N LEU A 253 -0.68 5.64 9.57
CA LEU A 253 -1.38 4.39 9.86
C LEU A 253 -1.14 3.95 11.30
N ASP A 254 -2.19 3.53 11.99
CA ASP A 254 -2.08 2.84 13.29
C ASP A 254 -1.73 1.36 13.06
N TYR A 255 -0.46 1.06 12.95
CA TYR A 255 0.02 -0.31 12.68
C TYR A 255 -0.44 -1.35 13.71
N LYS A 256 -0.63 -0.96 14.97
CA LYS A 256 -1.15 -1.88 15.99
C LYS A 256 -2.59 -2.28 15.71
N MET A 257 -3.39 -1.36 15.16
CA MET A 257 -4.74 -1.66 14.71
C MET A 257 -4.71 -2.53 13.46
N TRP A 258 -3.87 -2.19 12.47
CA TRP A 258 -3.73 -2.92 11.22
C TRP A 258 -3.28 -4.36 11.41
N ALA A 259 -2.30 -4.61 12.28
CA ALA A 259 -1.73 -5.93 12.54
C ALA A 259 -2.75 -7.00 12.96
N LYS A 260 -3.91 -6.60 13.47
CA LYS A 260 -5.01 -7.52 13.83
C LYS A 260 -5.64 -8.19 12.61
N TYR A 261 -5.55 -7.54 11.44
CA TYR A 261 -6.19 -7.97 10.20
C TYR A 261 -5.21 -8.49 9.16
N MET A 262 -3.92 -8.43 9.42
CA MET A 262 -2.86 -9.00 8.57
C MET A 262 -2.49 -10.40 9.08
N ASP A 263 -2.27 -11.37 8.20
CA ASP A 263 -1.83 -12.71 8.63
C ASP A 263 -0.41 -12.65 9.20
N PHE A 264 0.45 -11.82 8.61
CA PHE A 264 1.77 -11.44 9.14
C PHE A 264 2.13 -10.03 8.69
N ILE A 265 3.08 -9.43 9.39
CA ILE A 265 3.59 -8.10 9.03
C ILE A 265 4.56 -8.22 7.86
N SER A 266 4.44 -7.33 6.88
CA SER A 266 5.46 -7.07 5.88
C SER A 266 5.78 -5.58 5.80
N TRP A 267 7.01 -5.24 5.39
CA TRP A 267 7.44 -3.85 5.33
C TRP A 267 8.59 -3.62 4.34
N ASP A 268 8.88 -2.35 4.06
CA ASP A 268 9.82 -1.89 3.03
C ASP A 268 10.96 -1.09 3.65
N ASN A 269 12.21 -1.47 3.30
CA ASN A 269 13.42 -0.92 3.88
C ASN A 269 14.22 -0.12 2.85
N TYR A 270 14.05 1.20 2.87
CA TYR A 270 14.75 2.14 2.00
C TYR A 270 15.57 3.17 2.80
N PRO A 271 16.66 2.78 3.47
CA PRO A 271 17.49 3.72 4.19
C PRO A 271 18.17 4.70 3.21
N ALA A 272 18.17 5.99 3.56
CA ALA A 272 18.69 7.05 2.71
C ALA A 272 20.21 6.93 2.47
N ASN A 273 20.93 6.40 3.44
CA ASN A 273 22.38 6.19 3.38
C ASN A 273 22.81 5.02 4.26
N GLU A 274 24.10 4.72 4.29
CA GLU A 274 24.68 3.62 5.04
C GLU A 274 24.80 3.91 6.56
N ASP A 275 24.51 5.11 7.00
CA ASP A 275 24.82 5.61 8.34
C ASP A 275 23.74 5.32 9.40
N SER A 276 22.72 4.53 9.06
CA SER A 276 21.57 4.30 9.92
C SER A 276 21.32 2.85 10.34
N PRO A 277 22.33 2.04 10.71
CA PRO A 277 22.11 0.64 11.04
C PRO A 277 21.20 0.46 12.26
N ALA A 278 21.26 1.36 13.25
CA ALA A 278 20.40 1.33 14.43
C ALA A 278 18.94 1.65 14.08
N MET A 279 18.69 2.58 13.15
CA MET A 279 17.35 2.92 12.68
C MET A 279 16.72 1.75 11.89
N ILE A 280 17.51 1.08 11.06
CA ILE A 280 17.09 -0.13 10.34
C ILE A 280 16.72 -1.22 11.33
N ALA A 281 17.59 -1.49 12.33
CA ALA A 281 17.34 -2.46 13.38
C ALA A 281 16.06 -2.14 14.16
N MET A 282 15.85 -0.87 14.53
CA MET A 282 14.66 -0.42 15.25
C MET A 282 13.38 -0.62 14.44
N ASN A 283 13.40 -0.38 13.13
CA ASN A 283 12.27 -0.68 12.24
C ASN A 283 11.97 -2.18 12.20
N HIS A 284 12.98 -3.03 12.05
CA HIS A 284 12.79 -4.49 12.08
C HIS A 284 12.17 -4.95 13.40
N GLU A 285 12.67 -4.47 14.55
CA GLU A 285 12.11 -4.80 15.85
C GLU A 285 10.70 -4.25 16.06
N LEU A 286 10.38 -3.05 15.51
CA LEU A 286 9.03 -2.53 15.50
C LEU A 286 8.09 -3.49 14.76
N MET A 287 8.43 -3.90 13.55
CA MET A 287 7.60 -4.79 12.73
C MET A 287 7.38 -6.15 13.40
N ARG A 288 8.44 -6.73 13.97
CA ARG A 288 8.33 -7.95 14.76
C ARG A 288 7.49 -7.76 16.02
N GLY A 289 7.67 -6.65 16.73
CA GLY A 289 6.99 -6.36 18.00
C GLY A 289 5.49 -6.11 17.85
N ILE A 290 5.04 -5.48 16.75
CA ILE A 290 3.63 -5.17 16.50
C ILE A 290 2.75 -6.42 16.54
N LYS A 291 3.28 -7.56 16.11
CA LYS A 291 2.56 -8.85 16.10
C LYS A 291 3.11 -9.86 17.13
N GLY A 292 3.54 -9.35 18.28
CA GLY A 292 3.90 -10.19 19.43
C GLY A 292 5.12 -11.09 19.21
N GLY A 293 6.05 -10.71 18.38
CA GLY A 293 7.27 -11.46 18.10
C GLY A 293 7.17 -12.46 16.94
N GLN A 294 6.04 -12.49 16.23
CA GLN A 294 5.92 -13.28 15.00
C GLN A 294 6.98 -12.81 13.98
N PRO A 295 7.62 -13.73 13.24
CA PRO A 295 8.48 -13.37 12.12
C PRO A 295 7.74 -12.45 11.12
N PHE A 296 8.47 -11.48 10.58
CA PHE A 296 7.93 -10.57 9.58
C PHE A 296 8.50 -10.89 8.19
N ILE A 297 7.91 -10.30 7.16
CA ILE A 297 8.37 -10.37 5.78
C ILE A 297 9.03 -9.03 5.42
N LEU A 298 10.30 -9.06 5.00
CA LEU A 298 10.90 -7.91 4.32
C LEU A 298 10.45 -7.94 2.87
N MET A 299 9.41 -7.14 2.54
CA MET A 299 8.75 -7.19 1.24
C MET A 299 9.51 -6.42 0.18
N GLU A 300 10.15 -5.31 0.57
CA GLU A 300 10.99 -4.55 -0.31
C GLU A 300 12.31 -4.18 0.39
N GLN A 301 13.40 -4.70 -0.13
CA GLN A 301 14.75 -4.31 0.25
C GLN A 301 15.35 -3.51 -0.90
N THR A 302 15.92 -2.36 -0.58
CA THR A 302 16.63 -1.58 -1.57
C THR A 302 17.90 -2.30 -2.06
N PRO A 303 18.05 -2.59 -3.36
CA PRO A 303 19.23 -3.31 -3.84
C PRO A 303 20.47 -2.41 -3.93
N SER A 304 20.34 -1.23 -4.51
CA SER A 304 21.47 -0.32 -4.73
C SER A 304 21.04 1.14 -4.61
N VAL A 305 20.68 1.77 -5.71
CA VAL A 305 20.29 3.18 -5.78
C VAL A 305 18.79 3.26 -5.88
N THR A 306 18.18 4.14 -5.07
CA THR A 306 16.84 4.67 -5.34
C THR A 306 16.99 5.92 -6.20
N ASN A 307 15.89 6.44 -6.78
CA ASN A 307 15.95 7.66 -7.58
C ASN A 307 14.91 8.72 -7.14
N TRP A 308 14.24 8.48 -6.03
CA TRP A 308 13.20 9.34 -5.47
C TRP A 308 13.60 10.02 -4.15
N LEU A 309 14.76 9.69 -3.59
CA LEU A 309 15.31 10.38 -2.43
C LEU A 309 15.94 11.73 -2.84
N PRO A 310 15.99 12.71 -1.94
CA PRO A 310 16.70 13.98 -2.20
C PRO A 310 18.17 13.78 -2.58
N TYR A 311 18.81 12.76 -2.05
CA TYR A 311 20.16 12.29 -2.40
C TYR A 311 20.16 10.78 -2.52
N ASN A 312 20.51 10.27 -3.69
CA ASN A 312 20.51 8.84 -4.02
C ASN A 312 21.94 8.30 -3.99
N ALA A 313 22.38 7.89 -2.82
CA ALA A 313 23.72 7.38 -2.61
C ALA A 313 23.89 5.96 -3.18
N LEU A 314 24.95 5.75 -3.94
CA LEU A 314 25.37 4.41 -4.33
C LEU A 314 25.92 3.68 -3.11
N LYS A 315 25.41 2.50 -2.85
CA LYS A 315 25.88 1.66 -1.74
C LYS A 315 27.23 1.00 -2.05
N ARG A 316 28.11 0.96 -1.08
CA ARG A 316 29.37 0.22 -1.19
C ARG A 316 29.10 -1.29 -1.37
N PRO A 317 29.98 -2.01 -2.07
CA PRO A 317 29.88 -3.46 -2.15
C PRO A 317 29.75 -4.12 -0.77
N GLY A 318 28.78 -5.04 -0.62
CA GLY A 318 28.50 -5.74 0.63
C GLY A 318 27.42 -5.12 1.50
N VAL A 319 27.07 -3.84 1.34
CA VAL A 319 26.01 -3.18 2.16
C VAL A 319 24.65 -3.84 1.95
N MET A 320 24.24 -4.11 0.73
CA MET A 320 22.99 -4.80 0.44
C MET A 320 22.94 -6.18 1.13
N ARG A 321 24.03 -6.92 1.07
CA ARG A 321 24.15 -8.21 1.76
C ARG A 321 24.05 -8.04 3.28
N LEU A 322 24.77 -7.06 3.85
CA LEU A 322 24.75 -6.78 5.29
C LEU A 322 23.34 -6.47 5.78
N TRP A 323 22.61 -5.59 5.10
CA TRP A 323 21.25 -5.24 5.49
C TRP A 323 20.26 -6.39 5.32
N SER A 324 20.45 -7.24 4.32
CA SER A 324 19.64 -8.46 4.14
C SER A 324 19.86 -9.44 5.30
N TYR A 325 21.10 -9.66 5.71
CA TYR A 325 21.41 -10.49 6.89
C TYR A 325 20.96 -9.83 8.20
N GLN A 326 20.99 -8.51 8.29
CA GLN A 326 20.43 -7.79 9.45
C GLN A 326 18.92 -8.06 9.57
N ALA A 327 18.16 -7.98 8.50
CA ALA A 327 16.73 -8.31 8.51
C ALA A 327 16.47 -9.73 9.03
N VAL A 328 17.21 -10.72 8.52
CA VAL A 328 17.12 -12.12 8.97
C VAL A 328 17.51 -12.25 10.45
N ALA A 329 18.56 -11.58 10.91
CA ALA A 329 18.98 -11.59 12.31
C ALA A 329 17.93 -10.98 13.25
N HIS A 330 17.10 -10.05 12.77
CA HIS A 330 15.98 -9.46 13.49
C HIS A 330 14.65 -10.22 13.31
N GLY A 331 14.68 -11.38 12.65
CA GLY A 331 13.54 -12.30 12.55
C GLY A 331 12.69 -12.17 11.28
N SER A 332 13.27 -11.67 10.20
CA SER A 332 12.60 -11.73 8.89
C SER A 332 12.68 -13.14 8.29
N ASP A 333 11.55 -13.66 7.81
CA ASP A 333 11.46 -14.93 7.07
C ASP A 333 11.68 -14.73 5.56
N SER A 334 11.97 -13.50 5.11
CA SER A 334 12.23 -13.22 3.72
C SER A 334 13.21 -12.08 3.50
N VAL A 335 13.78 -12.07 2.30
CA VAL A 335 14.41 -10.88 1.71
C VAL A 335 13.92 -10.78 0.28
N MET A 336 13.02 -9.82 0.05
CA MET A 336 12.50 -9.47 -1.25
C MET A 336 13.09 -8.13 -1.67
N PHE A 337 13.46 -7.98 -2.92
CA PHE A 337 14.09 -6.76 -3.44
C PHE A 337 13.14 -5.98 -4.34
N PHE A 338 13.13 -4.68 -4.23
CA PHE A 338 12.54 -3.85 -5.26
C PHE A 338 13.66 -3.26 -6.13
N GLN A 339 13.83 -3.75 -7.37
CA GLN A 339 13.06 -4.76 -8.07
C GLN A 339 13.98 -5.77 -8.75
N MET A 340 13.43 -6.89 -9.23
CA MET A 340 14.19 -7.95 -9.88
C MET A 340 14.86 -7.46 -11.17
N ARG A 341 14.12 -6.80 -12.04
CA ARG A 341 14.62 -6.16 -13.25
C ARG A 341 14.40 -4.66 -13.19
N ARG A 342 15.46 -3.92 -13.39
CA ARG A 342 15.40 -2.46 -13.50
C ARG A 342 14.41 -2.05 -14.60
N SER A 343 13.52 -1.09 -14.28
CA SER A 343 12.53 -0.56 -15.22
C SER A 343 13.17 0.04 -16.48
N VAL A 344 12.42 0.02 -17.59
CA VAL A 344 12.85 0.66 -18.86
C VAL A 344 13.03 2.16 -18.69
N GLY A 345 12.17 2.76 -17.89
CA GLY A 345 12.10 4.20 -17.65
C GLY A 345 11.33 4.53 -16.39
N ALA A 346 10.80 5.75 -16.33
CA ALA A 346 10.04 6.32 -15.20
C ALA A 346 10.86 6.51 -13.91
N CYS A 347 10.17 6.73 -12.79
CA CYS A 347 10.79 7.20 -11.56
C CYS A 347 11.60 6.13 -10.80
N GLU A 348 11.57 4.88 -11.20
CA GLU A 348 12.29 3.78 -10.52
C GLU A 348 13.17 2.97 -11.47
N LYS A 349 13.71 3.70 -12.46
CA LYS A 349 14.64 3.18 -13.45
C LYS A 349 15.99 2.78 -12.83
#